data_0d7bf2b21f473e883ea87b83dc1215d9
#
_entry.id   0d7bf2b21f473e883ea87b83dc1215d9
#
_cell.length_a   1.000
_cell.length_b   1.000
_cell.length_c   1.000
_cell.angle_alpha   90.00
_cell.angle_beta   90.00
_cell.angle_gamma   90.00
#
_symmetry.space_group_name_H-M   'P 1'
#
loop_
_entity.id
_entity.type
_entity.pdbx_description
1 polymer ?
#
loop_
_entity_poly.entity_id
_entity_poly.type
_entity_poly.pdbx_seq_one_letter_code
_entity_poly.pdbx_strand_id
1 'polypeptide(L)'
;MTDSILVLGGGIAGLSAAQRIADSGAKAIVVERKVIVGGKLAAPMTTSTAIGNRAEGESIPLFDSLAENDNIEIITNATLRSIEGRAGNFIASISEKARFVTDACTRCKLCHGVCPVVLPNEFDAGLTFRKAIFSPMLKTLPDIWAIDIENCLNTPPNYLPCNRCIDVCDDNAIHFDQALVTVHERHVG
;
A
#
# COMPACT_ATOMS: atom_id res chain seq x y z
N MET A 1 27.72 -10.51 -2.40
CA MET A 1 27.28 -9.20 -1.90
C MET A 1 25.83 -9.04 -2.32
N THR A 2 24.95 -8.72 -1.41
CA THR A 2 23.55 -8.52 -1.76
C THR A 2 23.44 -7.14 -2.41
N ASP A 3 23.20 -7.12 -3.73
CA ASP A 3 22.97 -5.87 -4.49
C ASP A 3 21.57 -5.31 -4.25
N SER A 4 21.08 -5.39 -3.00
CA SER A 4 19.75 -4.90 -2.63
C SER A 4 19.87 -3.57 -1.88
N ILE A 5 19.15 -2.56 -2.31
CA ILE A 5 19.17 -1.21 -1.72
C ILE A 5 17.81 -0.89 -1.12
N LEU A 6 17.82 -0.46 0.15
CA LEU A 6 16.60 -0.06 0.87
C LEU A 6 16.25 1.39 0.54
N VAL A 7 15.00 1.62 0.15
CA VAL A 7 14.43 2.94 -0.12
C VAL A 7 13.30 3.21 0.88
N LEU A 8 13.46 4.21 1.72
CA LEU A 8 12.46 4.58 2.72
C LEU A 8 11.55 5.70 2.18
N GLY A 9 10.28 5.36 1.99
CA GLY A 9 9.23 6.22 1.47
C GLY A 9 8.94 6.00 -0.01
N GLY A 10 7.70 5.62 -0.30
CA GLY A 10 7.17 5.37 -1.65
C GLY A 10 6.60 6.63 -2.32
N GLY A 11 7.09 7.82 -2.00
CA GLY A 11 6.78 9.04 -2.75
C GLY A 11 7.52 9.12 -4.08
N ILE A 12 7.29 10.17 -4.88
CA ILE A 12 7.90 10.32 -6.22
C ILE A 12 9.43 10.19 -6.20
N ALA A 13 10.09 10.77 -5.20
CA ALA A 13 11.54 10.71 -5.09
C ALA A 13 12.03 9.27 -4.82
N GLY A 14 11.38 8.55 -3.87
CA GLY A 14 11.72 7.17 -3.56
C GLY A 14 11.44 6.22 -4.72
N LEU A 15 10.30 6.39 -5.41
CA LEU A 15 9.96 5.58 -6.58
C LEU A 15 10.92 5.82 -7.75
N SER A 16 11.30 7.09 -7.99
CA SER A 16 12.31 7.42 -9.00
C SER A 16 13.68 6.87 -8.66
N ALA A 17 14.05 6.84 -7.37
CA ALA A 17 15.29 6.22 -6.92
C ALA A 17 15.24 4.69 -7.11
N ALA A 18 14.12 4.05 -6.74
CA ALA A 18 13.93 2.61 -6.93
C ALA A 18 14.04 2.20 -8.40
N GLN A 19 13.43 2.97 -9.31
CA GLN A 19 13.55 2.73 -10.74
C GLN A 19 15.00 2.80 -11.20
N ARG A 20 15.75 3.84 -10.80
CA ARG A 20 17.17 3.97 -11.18
C ARG A 20 18.05 2.87 -10.60
N ILE A 21 17.78 2.41 -9.38
CA ILE A 21 18.46 1.26 -8.77
C ILE A 21 18.21 0.01 -9.62
N ALA A 22 16.96 -0.25 -9.97
CA ALA A 22 16.59 -1.40 -10.80
C ALA A 22 17.21 -1.32 -12.20
N ASP A 23 17.23 -0.14 -12.82
CA ASP A 23 17.87 0.10 -14.12
C ASP A 23 19.38 -0.17 -14.10
N SER A 24 20.02 -0.04 -12.93
CA SER A 24 21.45 -0.39 -12.75
C SER A 24 21.70 -1.89 -12.54
N GLY A 25 20.64 -2.71 -12.48
CA GLY A 25 20.70 -4.15 -12.25
C GLY A 25 20.70 -4.55 -10.77
N ALA A 26 20.59 -3.60 -9.83
CA ALA A 26 20.45 -3.87 -8.41
C ALA A 26 18.97 -4.02 -8.01
N LYS A 27 18.71 -4.71 -6.88
CA LYS A 27 17.36 -4.83 -6.33
C LYS A 27 17.03 -3.62 -5.45
N ALA A 28 15.89 -2.95 -5.69
CA ALA A 28 15.34 -1.92 -4.83
C ALA A 28 14.25 -2.51 -3.92
N ILE A 29 14.33 -2.22 -2.61
CA ILE A 29 13.30 -2.58 -1.63
C ILE A 29 12.71 -1.28 -1.10
N VAL A 30 11.48 -0.96 -1.53
CA VAL A 30 10.76 0.26 -1.14
C VAL A 30 9.87 -0.04 0.05
N VAL A 31 10.05 0.69 1.14
CA VAL A 31 9.20 0.60 2.33
C VAL A 31 8.35 1.86 2.44
N GLU A 32 7.03 1.70 2.34
CA GLU A 32 6.06 2.81 2.42
C GLU A 32 5.12 2.64 3.60
N ARG A 33 4.98 3.69 4.39
CA ARG A 33 4.14 3.70 5.59
C ARG A 33 2.65 3.65 5.27
N LYS A 34 2.23 4.25 4.15
CA LYS A 34 0.83 4.21 3.72
C LYS A 34 0.49 2.90 3.03
N VAL A 35 -0.79 2.63 2.88
CA VAL A 35 -1.30 1.43 2.19
C VAL A 35 -1.03 1.41 0.68
N ILE A 36 -0.61 2.54 0.12
CA ILE A 36 -0.22 2.69 -1.30
C ILE A 36 1.03 3.55 -1.41
N VAL A 37 1.77 3.39 -2.51
CA VAL A 37 2.84 4.32 -2.90
C VAL A 37 2.30 5.51 -3.69
N GLY A 38 3.18 6.47 -4.01
CA GLY A 38 2.88 7.68 -4.79
C GLY A 38 2.90 8.95 -3.95
N GLY A 39 2.74 8.86 -2.63
CA GLY A 39 2.80 10.03 -1.75
C GLY A 39 1.76 11.09 -2.15
N LYS A 40 2.23 12.32 -2.40
CA LYS A 40 1.34 13.42 -2.84
C LYS A 40 0.81 13.25 -4.27
N LEU A 41 1.48 12.49 -5.13
CA LEU A 41 0.97 12.18 -6.48
C LEU A 41 -0.29 11.31 -6.44
N ALA A 42 -0.41 10.51 -5.39
CA ALA A 42 -1.57 9.66 -5.16
C ALA A 42 -2.72 10.41 -4.46
N ALA A 43 -2.59 11.72 -4.20
CA ALA A 43 -3.68 12.50 -3.63
C ALA A 43 -4.69 12.88 -4.74
N PRO A 44 -6.01 12.70 -4.50
CA PRO A 44 -7.05 12.98 -5.51
C PRO A 44 -7.02 14.41 -6.07
N MET A 45 -6.47 15.35 -5.31
CA MET A 45 -6.42 16.78 -5.69
C MET A 45 -5.19 17.18 -6.53
N THR A 46 -4.23 16.28 -6.76
CA THR A 46 -2.98 16.62 -7.47
C THR A 46 -3.06 16.36 -8.98
N THR A 47 -4.22 16.02 -9.50
CA THR A 47 -4.40 15.39 -10.80
C THR A 47 -4.23 16.28 -12.02
N SER A 48 -4.24 17.61 -11.89
CA SER A 48 -4.37 18.41 -13.10
C SER A 48 -3.08 19.05 -13.66
N THR A 49 -2.05 19.29 -12.85
CA THR A 49 -0.89 20.08 -13.30
C THR A 49 0.45 19.39 -13.25
N ALA A 50 0.66 18.47 -12.30
CA ALA A 50 1.96 17.80 -12.15
C ALA A 50 2.11 16.52 -13.01
N ILE A 51 1.01 15.95 -13.48
CA ILE A 51 0.98 14.65 -14.17
C ILE A 51 0.31 14.73 -15.56
N GLY A 52 -0.07 15.92 -16.02
CA GLY A 52 -0.85 16.13 -17.25
C GLY A 52 -2.36 15.92 -17.04
N ASN A 53 -3.16 16.33 -18.04
CA ASN A 53 -4.61 16.09 -18.07
C ASN A 53 -4.87 14.59 -18.27
N ARG A 54 -5.08 13.85 -17.18
CA ARG A 54 -5.43 12.45 -17.25
C ARG A 54 -6.92 12.28 -17.06
N ALA A 55 -7.50 11.37 -17.82
CA ALA A 55 -8.86 10.91 -17.60
C ALA A 55 -8.95 10.16 -16.26
N GLU A 56 -10.10 10.24 -15.60
CA GLU A 56 -10.34 9.46 -14.40
C GLU A 56 -10.15 7.96 -14.69
N GLY A 57 -9.25 7.33 -13.94
CA GLY A 57 -8.95 5.88 -14.07
C GLY A 57 -7.72 5.53 -14.92
N GLU A 58 -7.02 6.50 -15.50
CA GLU A 58 -5.71 6.23 -16.12
C GLU A 58 -4.64 5.94 -15.06
N SER A 59 -3.83 4.90 -15.32
CA SER A 59 -2.70 4.56 -14.47
C SER A 59 -1.62 5.64 -14.56
N ILE A 60 -0.82 5.77 -13.50
CA ILE A 60 0.40 6.55 -13.53
C ILE A 60 1.45 5.68 -14.24
N PRO A 61 2.02 6.05 -15.42
CA PRO A 61 2.96 5.19 -16.15
C PRO A 61 4.12 4.70 -15.29
N LEU A 62 4.55 5.51 -14.33
CA LEU A 62 5.55 5.11 -13.35
C LEU A 62 5.08 3.91 -12.52
N PHE A 63 3.80 3.84 -12.15
CA PHE A 63 3.29 2.72 -11.35
C PHE A 63 3.27 1.41 -12.15
N ASP A 64 2.90 1.49 -13.43
CA ASP A 64 2.89 0.32 -14.29
C ASP A 64 4.33 -0.21 -14.49
N SER A 65 5.29 0.67 -14.76
CA SER A 65 6.70 0.28 -14.92
C SER A 65 7.32 -0.30 -13.64
N LEU A 66 6.92 0.21 -12.46
CA LEU A 66 7.38 -0.30 -11.17
C LEU A 66 6.75 -1.64 -10.83
N ALA A 67 5.47 -1.84 -11.18
CA ALA A 67 4.74 -3.08 -10.91
C ALA A 67 5.25 -4.27 -11.74
N GLU A 68 5.76 -3.98 -12.95
CA GLU A 68 6.27 -5.00 -13.90
C GLU A 68 7.77 -5.30 -13.70
N ASN A 69 8.46 -4.60 -12.79
CA ASN A 69 9.90 -4.72 -12.63
C ASN A 69 10.27 -5.68 -11.48
N ASP A 70 10.76 -6.86 -11.81
CA ASP A 70 11.16 -7.91 -10.84
C ASP A 70 12.29 -7.48 -9.89
N ASN A 71 13.05 -6.43 -10.24
CA ASN A 71 14.09 -5.87 -9.38
C ASN A 71 13.54 -4.85 -8.38
N ILE A 72 12.23 -4.62 -8.32
CA ILE A 72 11.61 -3.69 -7.37
C ILE A 72 10.64 -4.44 -6.47
N GLU A 73 10.96 -4.49 -5.18
CA GLU A 73 10.08 -5.00 -4.14
C GLU A 73 9.42 -3.80 -3.43
N ILE A 74 8.09 -3.77 -3.37
CA ILE A 74 7.36 -2.70 -2.69
C ILE A 74 6.60 -3.29 -1.50
N ILE A 75 6.95 -2.81 -0.30
CA ILE A 75 6.31 -3.20 0.96
C ILE A 75 5.56 -1.97 1.47
N THR A 76 4.24 -2.00 1.36
CA THR A 76 3.36 -0.91 1.82
C THR A 76 2.76 -1.23 3.19
N ASN A 77 2.10 -0.24 3.80
CA ASN A 77 1.59 -0.36 5.17
C ASN A 77 2.69 -0.76 6.18
N ALA A 78 3.93 -0.34 5.90
CA ALA A 78 5.14 -0.83 6.55
C ALA A 78 6.06 0.29 7.04
N THR A 79 6.81 0.00 8.08
CA THR A 79 7.80 0.92 8.67
C THR A 79 9.10 0.19 9.00
N LEU A 80 10.23 0.86 8.83
CA LEU A 80 11.51 0.39 9.33
C LEU A 80 11.50 0.42 10.86
N ARG A 81 11.80 -0.70 11.52
CA ARG A 81 11.94 -0.80 12.98
C ARG A 81 13.38 -0.58 13.45
N SER A 82 14.30 -1.27 12.81
CA SER A 82 15.74 -1.17 13.10
C SER A 82 16.57 -1.46 11.86
N ILE A 83 17.80 -0.97 11.88
CA ILE A 83 18.83 -1.32 10.90
C ILE A 83 20.11 -1.62 11.68
N GLU A 84 20.71 -2.76 11.41
CA GLU A 84 21.92 -3.24 12.10
C GLU A 84 22.96 -3.65 11.06
N GLY A 85 24.24 -3.61 11.44
CA GLY A 85 25.31 -4.00 10.55
C GLY A 85 26.25 -2.85 10.20
N ARG A 86 26.86 -2.92 9.01
CA ARG A 86 27.84 -1.94 8.50
C ARG A 86 27.62 -1.72 7.00
N ALA A 87 28.18 -0.64 6.47
CA ALA A 87 28.11 -0.33 5.04
C ALA A 87 28.48 -1.55 4.17
N GLY A 88 27.62 -1.86 3.21
CA GLY A 88 27.71 -3.04 2.36
C GLY A 88 27.12 -4.33 2.95
N ASN A 89 26.63 -4.32 4.20
CA ASN A 89 26.01 -5.48 4.84
C ASN A 89 25.16 -5.07 6.03
N PHE A 90 23.97 -4.53 5.76
CA PHE A 90 22.98 -4.20 6.77
C PHE A 90 21.87 -5.26 6.82
N ILE A 91 21.26 -5.39 7.99
CA ILE A 91 20.01 -6.13 8.20
C ILE A 91 18.94 -5.11 8.60
N ALA A 92 17.95 -4.93 7.76
CA ALA A 92 16.81 -4.06 8.01
C ALA A 92 15.63 -4.89 8.54
N SER A 93 15.11 -4.54 9.71
CA SER A 93 13.89 -5.11 10.28
C SER A 93 12.71 -4.22 9.94
N ILE A 94 11.75 -4.74 9.18
CA ILE A 94 10.60 -4.03 8.63
C ILE A 94 9.33 -4.59 9.25
N SER A 95 8.50 -3.73 9.83
CA SER A 95 7.20 -4.08 10.38
C SER A 95 6.11 -3.71 9.39
N GLU A 96 5.36 -4.68 8.90
CA GLU A 96 4.23 -4.53 8.00
C GLU A 96 2.92 -4.80 8.74
N LYS A 97 1.94 -3.89 8.63
CA LYS A 97 0.59 -4.08 9.15
C LYS A 97 -0.24 -4.85 8.12
N ALA A 98 -1.12 -5.74 8.61
CA ALA A 98 -2.04 -6.48 7.73
C ALA A 98 -2.94 -5.53 6.93
N ARG A 99 -3.24 -5.92 5.70
CA ARG A 99 -4.26 -5.28 4.85
C ARG A 99 -5.64 -5.89 5.03
N PHE A 100 -5.70 -7.15 5.47
CA PHE A 100 -6.90 -7.99 5.52
C PHE A 100 -7.57 -8.24 4.16
N VAL A 101 -6.93 -7.82 3.09
CA VAL A 101 -7.34 -8.06 1.70
C VAL A 101 -6.15 -8.63 0.95
N THR A 102 -6.35 -9.74 0.24
CA THR A 102 -5.32 -10.47 -0.51
C THR A 102 -5.28 -10.04 -1.97
N ASP A 103 -4.26 -10.53 -2.70
CA ASP A 103 -4.07 -10.27 -4.14
C ASP A 103 -5.18 -10.90 -5.01
N ALA A 104 -6.03 -11.75 -4.45
CA ALA A 104 -7.24 -12.24 -5.13
C ALA A 104 -8.27 -11.13 -5.38
N CYS A 105 -8.09 -9.94 -4.82
CA CYS A 105 -9.03 -8.83 -4.94
C CYS A 105 -9.08 -8.27 -6.36
N THR A 106 -10.24 -8.39 -7.03
CA THR A 106 -10.52 -7.85 -8.37
C THR A 106 -10.98 -6.39 -8.37
N ARG A 107 -11.06 -5.76 -7.19
CA ARG A 107 -11.53 -4.36 -7.00
C ARG A 107 -12.97 -4.09 -7.48
N CYS A 108 -13.83 -5.06 -7.42
CA CYS A 108 -15.25 -4.95 -7.83
C CYS A 108 -16.08 -3.93 -7.03
N LYS A 109 -15.58 -3.40 -5.91
CA LYS A 109 -16.20 -2.39 -5.03
C LYS A 109 -17.44 -2.88 -4.23
N LEU A 110 -17.86 -4.11 -4.33
CA LEU A 110 -19.03 -4.63 -3.60
C LEU A 110 -18.85 -4.47 -2.08
N CYS A 111 -17.69 -4.82 -1.57
CA CYS A 111 -17.33 -4.69 -0.14
C CYS A 111 -17.44 -3.25 0.36
N HIS A 112 -17.03 -2.27 -0.44
CA HIS A 112 -17.16 -0.85 -0.12
C HIS A 112 -18.64 -0.43 -0.01
N GLY A 113 -19.47 -0.90 -0.92
CA GLY A 113 -20.92 -0.57 -0.94
C GLY A 113 -21.66 -1.01 0.32
N VAL A 114 -21.30 -2.16 0.90
CA VAL A 114 -21.97 -2.73 2.09
C VAL A 114 -21.35 -2.34 3.42
N CYS A 115 -20.16 -1.71 3.42
CA CYS A 115 -19.50 -1.30 4.65
C CYS A 115 -20.27 -0.19 5.37
N PRO A 116 -20.71 -0.39 6.63
CA PRO A 116 -21.49 0.61 7.35
C PRO A 116 -20.66 1.76 7.92
N VAL A 117 -19.34 1.56 8.05
CA VAL A 117 -18.44 2.56 8.64
C VAL A 117 -18.19 3.70 7.66
N VAL A 118 -18.27 4.93 8.15
CA VAL A 118 -18.02 6.16 7.39
C VAL A 118 -17.02 7.01 8.17
N LEU A 119 -15.92 7.37 7.54
CA LEU A 119 -14.80 8.13 8.14
C LEU A 119 -14.44 9.31 7.25
N PRO A 120 -13.89 10.41 7.81
CA PRO A 120 -13.25 11.43 7.00
C PRO A 120 -12.13 10.82 6.15
N ASN A 121 -11.99 11.26 4.92
CA ASN A 121 -10.97 10.76 4.01
C ASN A 121 -9.65 11.50 4.22
N GLU A 122 -8.67 10.86 4.83
CA GLU A 122 -7.35 11.45 5.10
C GLU A 122 -6.51 11.71 3.85
N PHE A 123 -6.90 11.15 2.71
CA PHE A 123 -6.17 11.34 1.44
C PHE A 123 -6.51 12.67 0.75
N ASP A 124 -7.63 13.30 1.12
CA ASP A 124 -8.07 14.60 0.63
C ASP A 124 -8.28 15.62 1.75
N ALA A 125 -7.57 15.47 2.86
CA ALA A 125 -7.66 16.34 4.04
C ALA A 125 -9.06 16.37 4.69
N GLY A 126 -9.85 15.31 4.55
CA GLY A 126 -11.18 15.18 5.13
C GLY A 126 -12.30 15.88 4.36
N LEU A 127 -12.05 16.29 3.11
CA LEU A 127 -13.05 16.94 2.27
C LEU A 127 -14.14 15.98 1.81
N THR A 128 -13.82 14.69 1.70
CA THR A 128 -14.80 13.63 1.42
C THR A 128 -14.83 12.58 2.53
N PHE A 129 -15.64 11.56 2.36
CA PHE A 129 -15.73 10.44 3.29
C PHE A 129 -15.26 9.15 2.62
N ARG A 130 -14.68 8.25 3.42
CA ARG A 130 -14.33 6.89 3.02
C ARG A 130 -14.95 5.85 3.96
N LYS A 131 -14.89 4.60 3.57
CA LYS A 131 -15.30 3.45 4.38
C LYS A 131 -14.09 2.87 5.15
N ALA A 132 -14.34 2.00 6.14
CA ALA A 132 -13.27 1.26 6.78
C ALA A 132 -12.55 0.33 5.78
N ILE A 133 -13.27 -0.29 4.84
CA ILE A 133 -12.66 -0.93 3.67
C ILE A 133 -12.56 0.08 2.54
N PHE A 134 -11.36 0.34 2.05
CA PHE A 134 -11.10 1.45 1.14
C PHE A 134 -9.95 1.19 0.17
N SER A 135 -9.92 1.96 -0.89
CA SER A 135 -8.77 2.20 -1.73
C SER A 135 -8.67 3.71 -1.97
N PRO A 136 -7.50 4.33 -1.77
CA PRO A 136 -7.36 5.79 -1.87
C PRO A 136 -7.66 6.35 -3.26
N MET A 137 -7.45 5.57 -4.29
CA MET A 137 -7.57 5.96 -5.71
C MET A 137 -8.20 4.85 -6.55
N LEU A 138 -8.58 5.18 -7.79
CA LEU A 138 -9.08 4.21 -8.76
C LEU A 138 -8.03 3.18 -9.20
N LYS A 139 -6.77 3.62 -9.39
CA LYS A 139 -5.62 2.74 -9.60
C LYS A 139 -4.54 3.07 -8.59
N THR A 140 -4.02 2.07 -7.92
CA THR A 140 -3.02 2.19 -6.85
C THR A 140 -1.88 1.20 -7.09
N LEU A 141 -0.78 1.35 -6.36
CA LEU A 141 0.26 0.35 -6.28
C LEU A 141 0.57 0.10 -4.79
N PRO A 142 0.31 -1.11 -4.28
CA PRO A 142 -0.37 -2.24 -4.92
C PRO A 142 -1.83 -1.94 -5.25
N ASP A 143 -2.38 -2.61 -6.29
CA ASP A 143 -3.73 -2.36 -6.80
C ASP A 143 -4.79 -3.23 -6.11
N ILE A 144 -4.80 -3.21 -4.80
CA ILE A 144 -5.73 -3.93 -3.93
C ILE A 144 -6.33 -3.00 -2.87
N TRP A 145 -7.49 -3.38 -2.32
CA TRP A 145 -8.11 -2.68 -1.21
C TRP A 145 -7.35 -2.91 0.12
N ALA A 146 -7.68 -2.11 1.12
CA ALA A 146 -7.21 -2.29 2.49
C ALA A 146 -8.36 -2.08 3.47
N ILE A 147 -8.25 -2.69 4.65
CA ILE A 147 -9.17 -2.45 5.77
C ILE A 147 -8.45 -1.65 6.84
N ASP A 148 -9.03 -0.51 7.18
CA ASP A 148 -8.66 0.27 8.36
C ASP A 148 -9.21 -0.47 9.59
N ILE A 149 -8.37 -1.36 10.13
CA ILE A 149 -8.78 -2.24 11.22
C ILE A 149 -9.09 -1.47 12.50
N GLU A 150 -8.42 -0.33 12.73
CA GLU A 150 -8.63 0.49 13.93
C GLU A 150 -10.03 1.10 13.98
N ASN A 151 -10.66 1.29 12.82
CA ASN A 151 -12.01 1.83 12.69
C ASN A 151 -13.04 0.80 12.19
N CYS A 152 -12.63 -0.44 11.96
CA CYS A 152 -13.53 -1.52 11.55
C CYS A 152 -14.35 -2.00 12.75
N LEU A 153 -15.62 -2.37 12.54
CA LEU A 153 -16.49 -2.91 13.60
C LEU A 153 -15.97 -4.24 14.17
N ASN A 154 -15.17 -4.99 13.42
CA ASN A 154 -14.56 -6.24 13.88
C ASN A 154 -13.36 -6.02 14.83
N THR A 155 -13.04 -4.80 15.23
CA THR A 155 -11.89 -4.52 16.07
C THR A 155 -12.28 -4.22 17.51
N PRO A 156 -11.62 -4.80 18.53
CA PRO A 156 -11.78 -4.36 19.91
C PRO A 156 -11.45 -2.86 20.07
N PRO A 157 -12.20 -2.11 20.90
CA PRO A 157 -13.24 -2.56 21.83
C PRO A 157 -14.64 -2.68 21.20
N ASN A 158 -14.82 -2.32 19.93
CA ASN A 158 -16.13 -2.24 19.31
C ASN A 158 -16.72 -3.60 18.91
N TYR A 159 -15.99 -4.65 19.05
CA TYR A 159 -16.23 -6.05 18.67
C TYR A 159 -17.67 -6.39 18.31
N LEU A 160 -18.17 -5.82 17.25
CA LEU A 160 -19.45 -6.18 16.64
C LEU A 160 -19.14 -7.13 15.48
N PRO A 161 -19.48 -8.41 15.55
CA PRO A 161 -19.27 -9.33 14.43
C PRO A 161 -19.89 -8.76 13.16
N CYS A 162 -19.05 -8.34 12.22
CA CYS A 162 -19.47 -7.74 10.97
C CYS A 162 -18.76 -8.46 9.81
N ASN A 163 -19.50 -9.29 9.08
CA ASN A 163 -19.00 -10.06 7.94
C ASN A 163 -19.44 -9.49 6.60
N ARG A 164 -20.10 -8.32 6.57
CA ARG A 164 -20.73 -7.76 5.35
C ARG A 164 -19.82 -7.71 4.14
N CYS A 165 -18.56 -7.33 4.32
CA CYS A 165 -17.57 -7.29 3.22
C CYS A 165 -17.12 -8.68 2.78
N ILE A 166 -17.06 -9.65 3.71
CA ILE A 166 -16.76 -11.06 3.41
C ILE A 166 -17.90 -11.68 2.60
N ASP A 167 -19.14 -11.50 3.07
CA ASP A 167 -20.35 -12.12 2.51
C ASP A 167 -20.60 -11.74 1.04
N VAL A 168 -20.08 -10.60 0.58
CA VAL A 168 -20.23 -10.10 -0.80
C VAL A 168 -18.98 -10.25 -1.65
N CYS A 169 -17.92 -10.86 -1.12
CA CYS A 169 -16.66 -11.01 -1.83
C CYS A 169 -16.59 -12.36 -2.54
N ASP A 170 -17.01 -12.39 -3.81
CA ASP A 170 -16.97 -13.60 -4.63
C ASP A 170 -15.56 -14.16 -4.82
N ASP A 171 -14.54 -13.28 -4.78
CA ASP A 171 -13.12 -13.66 -4.91
C ASP A 171 -12.54 -14.23 -3.62
N ASN A 172 -13.31 -14.26 -2.52
CA ASN A 172 -12.83 -14.67 -1.19
C ASN A 172 -11.51 -13.99 -0.79
N ALA A 173 -11.38 -12.70 -1.09
CA ALA A 173 -10.14 -11.94 -0.90
C ALA A 173 -9.99 -11.30 0.49
N ILE A 174 -11.01 -11.41 1.37
CA ILE A 174 -11.03 -10.72 2.67
C ILE A 174 -10.87 -11.70 3.81
N HIS A 175 -9.79 -11.54 4.59
CA HIS A 175 -9.40 -12.46 5.66
C HIS A 175 -9.01 -11.69 6.92
N PHE A 176 -9.79 -11.83 8.01
CA PHE A 176 -9.51 -11.21 9.30
C PHE A 176 -8.60 -12.05 10.22
N ASP A 177 -8.21 -13.23 9.80
CA ASP A 177 -7.29 -14.13 10.49
C ASP A 177 -5.79 -13.83 10.23
N GLN A 178 -5.51 -12.82 9.42
CA GLN A 178 -4.15 -12.35 9.18
C GLN A 178 -3.52 -11.82 10.48
N ALA A 179 -2.22 -12.08 10.66
CA ALA A 179 -1.47 -11.48 11.77
C ALA A 179 -1.49 -9.95 11.64
N LEU A 180 -1.86 -9.25 12.72
CA LEU A 180 -1.98 -7.78 12.72
C LEU A 180 -0.70 -7.08 12.25
N VAL A 181 0.45 -7.65 12.60
CA VAL A 181 1.78 -7.15 12.23
C VAL A 181 2.66 -8.33 11.89
N THR A 182 3.34 -8.24 10.75
CA THR A 182 4.40 -9.17 10.33
C THR A 182 5.74 -8.44 10.34
N VAL A 183 6.79 -9.11 10.79
CA VAL A 183 8.16 -8.56 10.77
C VAL A 183 8.97 -9.29 9.72
N HIS A 184 9.53 -8.52 8.80
CA HIS A 184 10.40 -9.01 7.74
C HIS A 184 11.84 -8.55 7.99
N GLU A 185 12.79 -9.43 7.75
CA GLU A 185 14.21 -9.06 7.71
C GLU A 185 14.69 -9.04 6.26
N ARG A 186 15.46 -8.01 5.92
CA ARG A 186 16.04 -7.83 4.58
C ARG A 186 17.53 -7.49 4.70
N HIS A 187 18.35 -8.23 3.95
CA HIS A 187 19.77 -7.91 3.79
C HIS A 187 19.92 -6.83 2.71
N VAL A 188 20.58 -5.73 3.05
CA VAL A 188 20.74 -4.58 2.16
C VAL A 188 22.18 -4.05 2.23
N GLY A 189 22.66 -3.51 1.12
CA GLY A 189 24.02 -2.96 0.96
C GLY A 189 24.12 -1.46 1.20
#